data_e671fba98e99b5d7c1cdcc90a39e9891
#
_entry.id   e671fba98e99b5d7c1cdcc90a39e9891
#
_cell.length_a   1.000
_cell.length_b   1.000
_cell.length_c   1.000
_cell.angle_alpha   90.00
_cell.angle_beta   90.00
_cell.angle_gamma   90.00
#
_symmetry.space_group_name_H-M   'P 1'
#
loop_
_entity.id
_entity.type
_entity.pdbx_description
1 polymer ?
#
loop_
_entity_poly.entity_id
_entity_poly.type
_entity_poly.pdbx_seq_one_letter_code
_entity_poly.pdbx_strand_id
1 'polypeptide(L)'
;VLKEGSLSVTELCHIFELGQSALSHHLKVMVKANLLTRRREGTVTFYRRQLAEGHHSALISEALHQVDGASLSQTLTEGMARVRKLREQNSLAFFQDNSHRFREQQELIASWEDYRQATLHLLDRQTKQPLPSILELGPGDGSLLADLSKRALTVVALDNSAAMLEQARVKT
;
A
#
# COMPACT_ATOMS: atom_id res chain seq x y z
N VAL A 1 -5.64 2.65 15.45
CA VAL A 1 -5.93 1.58 14.48
C VAL A 1 -5.94 2.13 13.05
N LEU A 2 -6.77 3.15 12.73
CA LEU A 2 -6.90 3.71 11.37
C LEU A 2 -5.89 4.84 11.03
N LYS A 3 -4.85 5.01 11.82
CA LYS A 3 -3.82 6.04 11.61
C LYS A 3 -2.95 5.75 10.39
N GLU A 4 -2.55 4.51 10.22
CA GLU A 4 -1.53 4.09 9.25
C GLU A 4 -2.12 3.64 7.89
N GLY A 5 -3.44 3.50 7.77
CA GLY A 5 -4.01 3.06 6.51
C GLY A 5 -5.51 2.80 6.53
N SER A 6 -5.98 2.26 5.42
CA SER A 6 -7.38 1.86 5.25
C SER A 6 -7.60 0.43 5.72
N LEU A 7 -8.72 0.19 6.42
CA LEU A 7 -9.16 -1.14 6.82
C LEU A 7 -10.61 -1.36 6.39
N SER A 8 -10.91 -2.59 5.97
CA SER A 8 -12.28 -2.99 5.66
C SER A 8 -13.11 -3.20 6.94
N VAL A 9 -14.44 -3.21 6.80
CA VAL A 9 -15.33 -3.52 7.94
C VAL A 9 -14.99 -4.86 8.56
N THR A 10 -14.74 -5.88 7.75
CA THR A 10 -14.40 -7.23 8.21
C THR A 10 -13.11 -7.23 9.03
N GLU A 11 -12.07 -6.56 8.54
CA GLU A 11 -10.80 -6.43 9.26
C GLU A 11 -10.96 -5.69 10.59
N LEU A 12 -11.75 -4.61 10.59
CA LEU A 12 -12.06 -3.88 11.81
C LEU A 12 -12.85 -4.75 12.80
N CYS A 13 -13.82 -5.58 12.35
CA CYS A 13 -14.50 -6.55 13.20
C CYS A 13 -13.51 -7.52 13.86
N HIS A 14 -12.52 -8.01 13.11
CA HIS A 14 -11.49 -8.90 13.66
C HIS A 14 -10.56 -8.20 14.66
N ILE A 15 -10.22 -6.92 14.42
CA ILE A 15 -9.34 -6.16 15.33
C ILE A 15 -10.06 -5.83 16.64
N PHE A 16 -11.32 -5.38 16.55
CA PHE A 16 -12.09 -4.93 17.71
C PHE A 16 -12.88 -6.06 18.39
N GLU A 17 -12.91 -7.24 17.79
CA GLU A 17 -13.71 -8.40 18.25
C GLU A 17 -15.20 -8.04 18.40
N LEU A 18 -15.71 -7.21 17.50
CA LEU A 18 -17.08 -6.73 17.49
C LEU A 18 -17.88 -7.27 16.30
N GLY A 19 -19.18 -7.46 16.52
CA GLY A 19 -20.09 -7.81 15.44
C GLY A 19 -20.23 -6.68 14.41
N GLN A 20 -20.43 -7.03 13.14
CA GLN A 20 -20.47 -6.09 12.01
C GLN A 20 -21.55 -5.01 12.17
N SER A 21 -22.72 -5.34 12.73
CA SER A 21 -23.81 -4.37 12.92
C SER A 21 -23.44 -3.25 13.89
N ALA A 22 -22.87 -3.61 15.05
CA ALA A 22 -22.42 -2.66 16.06
C ALA A 22 -21.30 -1.77 15.51
N LEU A 23 -20.28 -2.37 14.91
CA LEU A 23 -19.15 -1.65 14.35
C LEU A 23 -19.60 -0.71 13.22
N SER A 24 -20.46 -1.18 12.31
CA SER A 24 -20.97 -0.36 11.20
C SER A 24 -21.73 0.87 11.67
N HIS A 25 -22.43 0.78 12.81
CA HIS A 25 -23.08 1.94 13.43
C HIS A 25 -22.05 2.99 13.86
N HIS A 26 -21.03 2.58 14.61
CA HIS A 26 -19.95 3.48 15.04
C HIS A 26 -19.22 4.11 13.85
N LEU A 27 -18.88 3.34 12.84
CA LEU A 27 -18.21 3.84 11.64
C LEU A 27 -19.05 4.88 10.89
N LYS A 28 -20.38 4.68 10.78
CA LYS A 28 -21.30 5.67 10.19
C LYS A 28 -21.30 6.99 10.97
N VAL A 29 -21.34 6.92 12.31
CA VAL A 29 -21.26 8.12 13.15
C VAL A 29 -19.95 8.86 12.95
N MET A 30 -18.83 8.16 12.93
CA MET A 30 -17.51 8.77 12.73
C MET A 30 -17.35 9.38 11.32
N VAL A 31 -17.93 8.76 10.29
CA VAL A 31 -17.96 9.35 8.94
C VAL A 31 -18.82 10.60 8.91
N LYS A 32 -19.99 10.60 9.54
CA LYS A 32 -20.86 11.78 9.64
C LYS A 32 -20.18 12.94 10.40
N ALA A 33 -19.35 12.62 11.38
CA ALA A 33 -18.55 13.58 12.14
C ALA A 33 -17.26 14.02 11.42
N ASN A 34 -17.02 13.62 10.16
CA ASN A 34 -15.82 13.90 9.39
C ASN A 34 -14.51 13.42 10.05
N LEU A 35 -14.57 12.42 10.91
CA LEU A 35 -13.39 11.78 11.51
C LEU A 35 -12.82 10.68 10.62
N LEU A 36 -13.68 10.05 9.82
CA LEU A 36 -13.33 8.99 8.88
C LEU A 36 -13.84 9.29 7.48
N THR A 37 -13.10 8.84 6.48
CA THR A 37 -13.59 8.67 5.11
C THR A 37 -13.92 7.21 4.86
N ARG A 38 -14.83 6.97 3.91
CA ARG A 38 -15.14 5.65 3.41
C ARG A 38 -14.94 5.57 1.90
N ARG A 39 -14.41 4.45 1.42
CA ARG A 39 -14.30 4.14 -0.02
C ARG A 39 -14.85 2.74 -0.25
N ARG A 40 -15.68 2.58 -1.28
CA ARG A 40 -16.18 1.27 -1.69
C ARG A 40 -15.36 0.75 -2.86
N GLU A 41 -14.93 -0.50 -2.76
CA GLU A 41 -14.25 -1.24 -3.81
C GLU A 41 -14.99 -2.56 -4.04
N GLY A 42 -15.72 -2.65 -5.13
CA GLY A 42 -16.60 -3.80 -5.39
C GLY A 42 -17.64 -3.95 -4.28
N THR A 43 -17.61 -5.08 -3.60
CA THR A 43 -18.48 -5.42 -2.46
C THR A 43 -17.93 -4.98 -1.10
N VAL A 44 -16.66 -4.57 -1.04
CA VAL A 44 -15.95 -4.25 0.20
C VAL A 44 -15.96 -2.74 0.44
N THR A 45 -16.20 -2.33 1.68
CA THR A 45 -16.10 -0.93 2.12
C THR A 45 -14.90 -0.77 3.04
N PHE A 46 -14.00 0.14 2.67
CA PHE A 46 -12.81 0.52 3.41
C PHE A 46 -13.02 1.84 4.14
N TYR A 47 -12.44 1.94 5.32
CA TYR A 47 -12.44 3.14 6.15
C TYR A 47 -11.00 3.57 6.43
N ARG A 48 -10.77 4.85 6.46
CA ARG A 48 -9.50 5.46 6.89
C ARG A 48 -9.76 6.74 7.66
N ARG A 49 -8.77 7.19 8.42
CA ARG A 49 -8.84 8.49 9.09
C ARG A 49 -8.95 9.61 8.04
N GLN A 50 -9.85 10.56 8.25
CA GLN A 50 -9.93 11.80 7.49
C GLN A 50 -8.75 12.68 7.85
N LEU A 51 -8.10 13.30 6.86
CA LEU A 51 -7.20 14.42 7.13
C LEU A 51 -8.04 15.60 7.61
N ALA A 52 -7.59 16.28 8.66
CA ALA A 52 -8.33 17.40 9.23
C ALA A 52 -8.26 18.59 8.27
N GLU A 53 -9.42 18.92 7.68
CA GLU A 53 -9.59 20.05 6.77
C GLU A 53 -10.77 20.92 7.22
N GLY A 54 -10.75 22.21 6.87
CA GLY A 54 -11.83 23.15 7.15
C GLY A 54 -11.79 23.80 8.54
N HIS A 55 -12.88 24.49 8.90
CA HIS A 55 -12.96 25.36 10.09
C HIS A 55 -12.73 24.67 11.44
N HIS A 56 -12.96 23.35 11.53
CA HIS A 56 -12.76 22.57 12.76
C HIS A 56 -11.48 21.73 12.74
N SER A 57 -10.59 21.95 11.76
CA SER A 57 -9.39 21.14 11.57
C SER A 57 -8.48 21.12 12.79
N ALA A 58 -8.30 22.27 13.46
CA ALA A 58 -7.46 22.37 14.66
C ALA A 58 -8.01 21.53 15.82
N LEU A 59 -9.32 21.60 16.07
CA LEU A 59 -9.96 20.79 17.13
C LEU A 59 -9.88 19.29 16.85
N ILE A 60 -10.16 18.90 15.61
CA ILE A 60 -10.06 17.50 15.18
C ILE A 60 -8.62 17.02 15.28
N SER A 61 -7.65 17.81 14.82
CA SER A 61 -6.23 17.45 14.91
C SER A 61 -5.77 17.27 16.35
N GLU A 62 -6.17 18.15 17.26
CA GLU A 62 -5.83 18.03 18.68
C GLU A 62 -6.47 16.80 19.31
N ALA A 63 -7.75 16.55 19.06
CA ALA A 63 -8.43 15.35 19.56
C ALA A 63 -7.76 14.07 19.05
N LEU A 64 -7.38 14.04 17.77
CA LEU A 64 -6.68 12.89 17.19
C LEU A 64 -5.27 12.74 17.75
N HIS A 65 -4.56 13.84 18.03
CA HIS A 65 -3.24 13.82 18.66
C HIS A 65 -3.30 13.20 20.06
N GLN A 66 -4.29 13.58 20.87
CA GLN A 66 -4.52 12.99 22.20
C GLN A 66 -4.82 11.50 22.13
N VAL A 67 -5.67 11.08 21.18
CA VAL A 67 -5.97 9.66 20.96
C VAL A 67 -4.75 8.88 20.48
N ASP A 68 -3.89 9.50 19.66
CA ASP A 68 -2.67 8.86 19.14
C ASP A 68 -1.60 8.64 20.22
N GLY A 69 -1.62 9.45 21.28
CA GLY A 69 -0.76 9.27 22.44
C GLY A 69 -1.21 8.16 23.39
N ALA A 70 -2.44 7.66 23.26
CA ALA A 70 -2.95 6.58 24.09
C ALA A 70 -2.37 5.23 23.65
N SER A 71 -1.94 4.42 24.62
CA SER A 71 -1.49 3.05 24.37
C SER A 71 -2.67 2.17 23.98
N LEU A 72 -2.47 1.39 22.93
CA LEU A 72 -3.44 0.38 22.50
C LEU A 72 -3.43 -0.80 23.50
N SER A 73 -4.60 -1.38 23.72
CA SER A 73 -4.68 -2.64 24.48
C SER A 73 -3.95 -3.76 23.73
N GLN A 74 -3.52 -4.77 24.49
CA GLN A 74 -2.87 -5.94 23.91
C GLN A 74 -3.76 -6.61 22.84
N THR A 75 -5.04 -6.77 23.12
CA THR A 75 -6.04 -7.34 22.19
C THR A 75 -6.05 -6.61 20.84
N LEU A 76 -6.07 -5.26 20.85
CA LEU A 76 -6.06 -4.47 19.63
C LEU A 76 -4.74 -4.62 18.87
N THR A 77 -3.62 -4.62 19.56
CA THR A 77 -2.30 -4.79 18.96
C THR A 77 -2.16 -6.16 18.29
N GLU A 78 -2.60 -7.21 18.95
CA GLU A 78 -2.63 -8.58 18.40
C GLU A 78 -3.60 -8.69 17.22
N GLY A 79 -4.77 -8.06 17.32
CA GLY A 79 -5.75 -8.00 16.23
C GLY A 79 -5.19 -7.33 14.97
N MET A 80 -4.49 -6.21 15.14
CA MET A 80 -3.79 -5.53 14.03
C MET A 80 -2.69 -6.40 13.42
N ALA A 81 -1.90 -7.08 14.23
CA ALA A 81 -0.86 -8.00 13.77
C ALA A 81 -1.44 -9.18 12.97
N ARG A 82 -2.55 -9.77 13.44
CA ARG A 82 -3.27 -10.83 12.71
C ARG A 82 -3.75 -10.37 11.34
N VAL A 83 -4.38 -9.19 11.26
CA VAL A 83 -4.85 -8.62 9.97
C VAL A 83 -3.69 -8.34 9.03
N ARG A 84 -2.59 -7.77 9.52
CA ARG A 84 -1.38 -7.54 8.72
C ARG A 84 -0.84 -8.83 8.13
N LYS A 85 -0.66 -9.86 8.97
CA LYS A 85 -0.19 -11.17 8.54
C LYS A 85 -1.11 -11.82 7.49
N LEU A 86 -2.42 -11.70 7.67
CA LEU A 86 -3.39 -12.23 6.70
C LEU A 86 -3.30 -11.50 5.35
N ARG A 87 -3.14 -10.17 5.35
CA ARG A 87 -2.92 -9.39 4.13
C ARG A 87 -1.63 -9.81 3.40
N GLU A 88 -0.55 -10.00 4.14
CA GLU A 88 0.72 -10.47 3.57
C GLU A 88 0.57 -11.85 2.92
N GLN A 89 -0.08 -12.79 3.61
CA GLN A 89 -0.34 -14.13 3.09
C GLN A 89 -1.22 -14.10 1.84
N ASN A 90 -2.30 -13.32 1.84
CA ASN A 90 -3.21 -13.19 0.70
C ASN A 90 -2.51 -12.53 -0.50
N SER A 91 -1.66 -11.52 -0.25
CA SER A 91 -0.86 -10.88 -1.29
C SER A 91 0.12 -11.86 -1.93
N LEU A 92 0.87 -12.61 -1.11
CA LEU A 92 1.83 -13.61 -1.61
C LEU A 92 1.12 -14.71 -2.42
N ALA A 93 0.00 -15.26 -1.91
CA ALA A 93 -0.79 -16.27 -2.61
C ALA A 93 -1.31 -15.72 -3.95
N PHE A 94 -1.86 -14.51 -3.95
CA PHE A 94 -2.34 -13.86 -5.18
C PHE A 94 -1.24 -13.73 -6.24
N PHE A 95 -0.05 -13.28 -5.87
CA PHE A 95 1.07 -13.16 -6.81
C PHE A 95 1.62 -14.51 -7.27
N GLN A 96 1.64 -15.53 -6.40
CA GLN A 96 2.03 -16.90 -6.79
C GLN A 96 1.06 -17.49 -7.80
N ASP A 97 -0.24 -17.39 -7.55
CA ASP A 97 -1.27 -18.00 -8.39
C ASP A 97 -1.51 -17.23 -9.71
N ASN A 98 -1.22 -15.93 -9.73
CA ASN A 98 -1.55 -15.06 -10.86
C ASN A 98 -0.33 -14.47 -11.57
N SER A 99 0.89 -14.90 -11.25
CA SER A 99 2.12 -14.34 -11.84
C SER A 99 2.14 -14.38 -13.39
N HIS A 100 1.60 -15.43 -14.00
CA HIS A 100 1.48 -15.55 -15.46
C HIS A 100 0.40 -14.62 -16.03
N ARG A 101 -0.76 -14.53 -15.37
CA ARG A 101 -1.87 -13.65 -15.80
C ARG A 101 -1.57 -12.17 -15.61
N PHE A 102 -0.76 -11.82 -14.63
CA PHE A 102 -0.39 -10.43 -14.36
C PHE A 102 0.39 -9.84 -15.54
N ARG A 103 1.28 -10.63 -16.14
CA ARG A 103 2.05 -10.22 -17.32
C ARG A 103 1.15 -10.02 -18.54
N GLU A 104 0.25 -10.97 -18.82
CA GLU A 104 -0.71 -10.86 -19.92
C GLU A 104 -1.66 -9.67 -19.78
N GLN A 105 -2.15 -9.39 -18.57
CA GLN A 105 -3.05 -8.26 -18.32
C GLN A 105 -2.32 -6.92 -18.32
N GLN A 106 -1.07 -6.86 -17.91
CA GLN A 106 -0.26 -5.66 -17.93
C GLN A 106 0.02 -5.23 -19.37
N GLU A 107 0.29 -6.18 -20.27
CA GLU A 107 0.48 -5.92 -21.70
C GLU A 107 -0.80 -5.40 -22.40
N LEU A 108 -1.99 -5.69 -21.87
CA LEU A 108 -3.26 -5.15 -22.37
C LEU A 108 -3.51 -3.69 -21.98
N ILE A 109 -2.88 -3.17 -20.94
CA ILE A 109 -3.07 -1.79 -20.45
C ILE A 109 -2.01 -0.85 -21.04
N ALA A 110 -0.76 -1.27 -21.04
CA ALA A 110 0.37 -0.56 -21.64
C ALA A 110 1.46 -1.59 -21.96
N SER A 111 2.04 -1.50 -23.15
CA SER A 111 3.15 -2.38 -23.47
C SER A 111 4.32 -2.11 -22.52
N TRP A 112 5.07 -3.14 -22.18
CA TRP A 112 6.28 -3.00 -21.38
C TRP A 112 7.24 -1.95 -21.99
N GLU A 113 7.35 -1.94 -23.30
CA GLU A 113 8.26 -1.03 -24.01
C GLU A 113 7.82 0.44 -23.87
N ASP A 114 6.52 0.73 -23.94
CA ASP A 114 5.99 2.09 -23.75
C ASP A 114 6.26 2.59 -22.31
N TYR A 115 6.01 1.75 -21.33
CA TYR A 115 6.29 2.07 -19.93
C TYR A 115 7.80 2.28 -19.70
N ARG A 116 8.63 1.40 -20.22
CA ARG A 116 10.08 1.47 -20.13
C ARG A 116 10.61 2.77 -20.73
N GLN A 117 10.22 3.08 -21.97
CA GLN A 117 10.67 4.29 -22.66
C GLN A 117 10.23 5.56 -21.92
N ALA A 118 8.99 5.63 -21.46
CA ALA A 118 8.49 6.77 -20.70
C ALA A 118 9.28 6.98 -19.40
N THR A 119 9.55 5.90 -18.66
CA THR A 119 10.32 5.95 -17.41
C THR A 119 11.74 6.42 -17.64
N LEU A 120 12.44 5.84 -18.63
CA LEU A 120 13.81 6.20 -18.93
C LEU A 120 13.91 7.65 -19.44
N HIS A 121 12.98 8.09 -20.28
CA HIS A 121 12.92 9.47 -20.75
C HIS A 121 12.73 10.47 -19.60
N LEU A 122 11.88 10.16 -18.63
CA LEU A 122 11.71 11.00 -17.44
C LEU A 122 12.99 11.09 -16.61
N LEU A 123 13.67 9.97 -16.38
CA LEU A 123 14.93 9.93 -15.66
C LEU A 123 16.02 10.75 -16.38
N ASP A 124 16.15 10.59 -17.69
CA ASP A 124 17.18 11.25 -18.49
C ASP A 124 16.97 12.78 -18.57
N ARG A 125 15.71 13.27 -18.46
CA ARG A 125 15.39 14.70 -18.48
C ARG A 125 15.57 15.42 -17.14
N GLN A 126 15.36 14.72 -16.04
CA GLN A 126 15.23 15.34 -14.71
C GLN A 126 16.54 15.41 -13.93
N THR A 127 17.57 14.67 -14.33
CA THR A 127 18.72 14.44 -13.46
C THR A 127 20.04 14.46 -14.20
N LYS A 128 21.10 14.98 -13.53
CA LYS A 128 22.48 14.77 -13.95
C LYS A 128 22.85 13.32 -13.68
N GLN A 129 23.32 12.62 -14.69
CA GLN A 129 23.76 11.23 -14.59
C GLN A 129 25.27 11.13 -14.36
N PRO A 130 25.75 10.06 -13.71
CA PRO A 130 24.96 9.02 -13.06
C PRO A 130 24.32 9.50 -11.76
N LEU A 131 23.13 8.94 -11.44
CA LEU A 131 22.49 9.16 -10.15
C LEU A 131 23.28 8.46 -9.02
N PRO A 132 23.30 8.99 -7.80
CA PRO A 132 23.93 8.30 -6.67
C PRO A 132 23.25 6.95 -6.36
N SER A 133 21.92 6.93 -6.36
CA SER A 133 21.14 5.71 -6.13
C SER A 133 19.74 5.80 -6.72
N ILE A 134 19.19 4.63 -7.09
CA ILE A 134 17.80 4.44 -7.50
C ILE A 134 17.20 3.34 -6.62
N LEU A 135 15.98 3.56 -6.14
CA LEU A 135 15.16 2.53 -5.49
C LEU A 135 14.00 2.18 -6.43
N GLU A 136 13.89 0.91 -6.80
CA GLU A 136 12.76 0.35 -7.54
C GLU A 136 11.89 -0.49 -6.61
N LEU A 137 10.61 -0.14 -6.53
CA LEU A 137 9.62 -0.85 -5.75
C LEU A 137 8.78 -1.75 -6.65
N GLY A 138 8.78 -3.05 -6.36
CA GLY A 138 8.09 -4.04 -7.17
C GLY A 138 8.75 -4.26 -8.54
N PRO A 139 10.05 -4.64 -8.62
CA PRO A 139 10.79 -4.80 -9.88
C PRO A 139 10.22 -5.91 -10.78
N GLY A 140 9.31 -6.71 -10.27
CA GLY A 140 8.79 -7.87 -10.98
C GLY A 140 9.93 -8.81 -11.40
N ASP A 141 9.99 -9.12 -12.68
CA ASP A 141 11.06 -9.96 -13.25
C ASP A 141 12.40 -9.23 -13.46
N GLY A 142 12.52 -7.98 -13.00
CA GLY A 142 13.75 -7.20 -13.10
C GLY A 142 14.06 -6.60 -14.47
N SER A 143 13.11 -6.59 -15.40
CA SER A 143 13.36 -6.14 -16.78
C SER A 143 13.85 -4.69 -16.89
N LEU A 144 13.51 -3.81 -15.93
CA LEU A 144 13.97 -2.42 -15.91
C LEU A 144 15.34 -2.24 -15.24
N LEU A 145 15.73 -3.16 -14.35
CA LEU A 145 16.94 -3.03 -13.53
C LEU A 145 18.21 -2.85 -14.34
N ALA A 146 18.34 -3.56 -15.47
CA ALA A 146 19.50 -3.44 -16.37
C ALA A 146 19.65 -2.02 -16.98
N ASP A 147 18.54 -1.35 -17.25
CA ASP A 147 18.56 0.02 -17.75
C ASP A 147 18.82 1.05 -16.64
N LEU A 148 18.29 0.79 -15.44
CA LEU A 148 18.53 1.61 -14.25
C LEU A 148 19.99 1.53 -13.80
N SER A 149 20.62 0.35 -13.91
CA SER A 149 22.02 0.12 -13.54
C SER A 149 23.00 0.92 -14.42
N LYS A 150 22.61 1.26 -15.65
CA LYS A 150 23.41 2.15 -16.53
C LYS A 150 23.31 3.62 -16.12
N ARG A 151 22.35 4.00 -15.27
CA ARG A 151 22.00 5.37 -14.92
C ARG A 151 22.31 5.73 -13.49
N ALA A 152 22.63 4.76 -12.63
CA ALA A 152 22.93 4.99 -11.23
C ALA A 152 24.14 4.20 -10.76
N LEU A 153 24.82 4.72 -9.73
CA LEU A 153 25.93 4.03 -9.08
C LEU A 153 25.45 2.83 -8.25
N THR A 154 24.24 2.94 -7.72
CA THR A 154 23.60 1.88 -6.91
C THR A 154 22.14 1.79 -7.30
N VAL A 155 21.66 0.57 -7.54
CA VAL A 155 20.22 0.29 -7.72
C VAL A 155 19.78 -0.69 -6.63
N VAL A 156 18.76 -0.32 -5.89
CA VAL A 156 18.14 -1.17 -4.87
C VAL A 156 16.76 -1.57 -5.36
N ALA A 157 16.51 -2.86 -5.46
CA ALA A 157 15.20 -3.43 -5.81
C ALA A 157 14.55 -4.01 -4.57
N LEU A 158 13.30 -3.63 -4.31
CA LEU A 158 12.52 -4.11 -3.17
C LEU A 158 11.22 -4.75 -3.65
N ASP A 159 11.00 -6.01 -3.27
CA ASP A 159 9.78 -6.76 -3.53
C ASP A 159 9.39 -7.58 -2.31
N ASN A 160 8.10 -7.86 -2.14
CA ASN A 160 7.59 -8.75 -1.10
C ASN A 160 7.69 -10.23 -1.49
N SER A 161 7.98 -10.54 -2.75
CA SER A 161 8.16 -11.89 -3.28
C SER A 161 9.63 -12.22 -3.48
N ALA A 162 10.17 -13.12 -2.64
CA ALA A 162 11.54 -13.62 -2.80
C ALA A 162 11.76 -14.29 -4.17
N ALA A 163 10.74 -14.94 -4.73
CA ALA A 163 10.79 -15.57 -6.04
C ALA A 163 10.95 -14.54 -7.17
N MET A 164 10.30 -13.37 -7.06
CA MET A 164 10.46 -12.28 -8.03
C MET A 164 11.87 -11.66 -7.93
N LEU A 165 12.38 -11.45 -6.71
CA LEU A 165 13.75 -10.95 -6.53
C LEU A 165 14.80 -11.91 -7.09
N GLU A 166 14.59 -13.22 -6.97
CA GLU A 166 15.51 -14.20 -7.56
C GLU A 166 15.46 -14.18 -9.08
N GLN A 167 14.28 -14.04 -9.71
CA GLN A 167 14.17 -13.83 -11.15
C GLN A 167 14.84 -12.53 -11.61
N ALA A 168 14.69 -11.46 -10.85
CA ALA A 168 15.31 -10.18 -11.14
C ALA A 168 16.85 -10.25 -11.09
N ARG A 169 17.41 -11.02 -10.14
CA ARG A 169 18.87 -11.23 -10.02
C ARG A 169 19.51 -11.92 -11.23
N VAL A 170 18.77 -12.81 -11.88
CA VAL A 170 19.27 -13.55 -13.05
C VAL A 170 19.40 -12.64 -14.28
N LYS A 171 18.64 -11.54 -14.33
CA LYS A 171 18.60 -10.59 -15.44
C LYS A 171 19.53 -9.39 -15.29
N THR A 172 20.10 -9.20 -14.11
CA THR A 172 20.97 -8.06 -13.78
C THR A 172 22.44 -8.47 -13.76
#